data_243f6e8d1afcf9860b780ea51c40bd26
#
_entry.id   243f6e8d1afcf9860b780ea51c40bd26
#
_cell.length_a   1.000
_cell.length_b   1.000
_cell.length_c   1.000
_cell.angle_alpha   90.00
_cell.angle_beta   90.00
_cell.angle_gamma   90.00
#
_symmetry.space_group_name_H-M   'P 1'
#
loop_
_entity.id
_entity.type
_entity.pdbx_description
1 polymer ?
#
loop_
_entity_poly.entity_id
_entity_poly.type
_entity_poly.pdbx_seq_one_letter_code
_entity_poly.pdbx_strand_id
1 'polypeptide(L)'
;MRLSGSMWLIEISDFPNHPYKVKQDESMLELAASIREKGVVNPALVRPKPEGGYEMVAGHRRKFASELAGKTVMPCIVRNLTDDEATIIMVDSNLQREKVLPSEKAFAYKMKVDALKHQGARNDRTSARGVPKLQARDQVALDAGEKSHMAVTRYI
;
A
#
# COMPACT_ATOMS: atom_id res chain seq x y z
N MET A 1 -12.97 -13.30 -5.56
CA MET A 1 -14.27 -12.80 -5.11
C MET A 1 -14.07 -11.45 -4.44
N ARG A 2 -14.70 -10.42 -4.91
CA ARG A 2 -14.66 -9.10 -4.26
C ARG A 2 -15.80 -9.02 -3.26
N LEU A 3 -15.47 -9.02 -1.99
CA LEU A 3 -16.43 -8.63 -0.97
C LEU A 3 -16.18 -7.15 -0.66
N SER A 4 -17.16 -6.31 -0.88
CA SER A 4 -17.12 -4.90 -0.49
C SER A 4 -18.19 -4.67 0.58
N GLY A 5 -17.85 -3.93 1.62
CA GLY A 5 -18.79 -3.63 2.69
C GLY A 5 -18.14 -2.80 3.78
N SER A 6 -18.94 -2.40 4.75
CA SER A 6 -18.43 -1.75 5.96
C SER A 6 -17.84 -2.78 6.91
N MET A 7 -16.61 -2.55 7.33
CA MET A 7 -15.88 -3.41 8.25
C MET A 7 -15.60 -2.70 9.57
N TRP A 8 -15.58 -3.47 10.66
CA TRP A 8 -15.18 -2.95 11.96
C TRP A 8 -13.72 -2.55 11.96
N LEU A 9 -13.41 -1.34 12.39
CA LEU A 9 -12.03 -0.82 12.45
C LEU A 9 -11.12 -1.69 13.32
N ILE A 10 -11.66 -2.27 14.37
CA ILE A 10 -10.93 -3.16 15.28
C ILE A 10 -10.47 -4.47 14.64
N GLU A 11 -11.13 -4.90 13.55
CA GLU A 11 -10.78 -6.11 12.81
C GLU A 11 -9.68 -5.88 11.76
N ILE A 12 -9.33 -4.62 11.53
CA ILE A 12 -8.36 -4.21 10.51
C ILE A 12 -7.03 -3.86 11.19
N SER A 13 -6.02 -4.69 11.00
CA SER A 13 -4.65 -4.40 11.42
C SER A 13 -3.88 -3.61 10.36
N ASP A 14 -2.84 -2.91 10.79
CA ASP A 14 -1.96 -2.19 9.89
C ASP A 14 -1.05 -3.14 9.10
N PHE A 15 -0.57 -2.69 7.95
CA PHE A 15 0.38 -3.45 7.13
C PHE A 15 1.71 -3.60 7.89
N PRO A 16 2.28 -4.82 7.96
CA PRO A 16 3.56 -5.03 8.63
C PRO A 16 4.67 -4.19 7.99
N ASN A 17 5.49 -3.56 8.83
CA ASN A 17 6.60 -2.73 8.38
C ASN A 17 6.20 -1.63 7.38
N HIS A 18 5.01 -1.05 7.57
CA HIS A 18 4.52 0.03 6.72
C HIS A 18 5.53 1.19 6.68
N PRO A 19 6.08 1.55 5.50
CA PRO A 19 7.19 2.51 5.40
C PRO A 19 6.78 3.95 5.65
N TYR A 20 5.49 4.26 5.48
CA TYR A 20 4.96 5.61 5.56
C TYR A 20 4.32 5.86 6.91
N LYS A 21 4.78 6.89 7.61
CA LYS A 21 4.21 7.27 8.89
C LYS A 21 2.89 8.01 8.70
N VAL A 22 1.86 7.57 9.42
CA VAL A 22 0.61 8.33 9.54
C VAL A 22 0.83 9.42 10.57
N LYS A 23 0.74 10.69 10.16
CA LYS A 23 0.93 11.85 11.02
C LYS A 23 -0.42 12.45 11.38
N GLN A 24 -0.54 12.89 12.62
CA GLN A 24 -1.65 13.68 13.10
C GLN A 24 -1.34 15.17 12.89
N ASP A 25 -1.47 15.59 11.65
CA ASP A 25 -1.29 16.98 11.21
C ASP A 25 -2.64 17.65 10.90
N GLU A 26 -2.61 18.91 10.53
CA GLU A 26 -3.82 19.68 10.18
C GLU A 26 -4.62 18.99 9.07
N SER A 27 -3.95 18.47 8.05
CA SER A 27 -4.61 17.75 6.95
C SER A 27 -5.32 16.47 7.41
N MET A 28 -4.83 15.84 8.48
CA MET A 28 -5.49 14.69 9.10
C MET A 28 -6.74 15.10 9.86
N LEU A 29 -6.70 16.23 10.55
CA LEU A 29 -7.88 16.78 11.26
C LEU A 29 -8.97 17.20 10.29
N GLU A 30 -8.61 17.80 9.17
CA GLU A 30 -9.54 18.13 8.07
C GLU A 30 -10.18 16.87 7.48
N LEU A 31 -9.37 15.83 7.23
CA LEU A 31 -9.86 14.55 6.76
C LEU A 31 -10.83 13.90 7.76
N ALA A 32 -10.51 13.92 9.05
CA ALA A 32 -11.37 13.41 10.11
C ALA A 32 -12.69 14.18 10.20
N ALA A 33 -12.66 15.51 10.06
CA ALA A 33 -13.86 16.34 10.03
C ALA A 33 -14.75 16.00 8.81
N SER A 34 -14.16 15.85 7.64
CA SER A 34 -14.85 15.42 6.42
C SER A 34 -15.50 14.04 6.58
N ILE A 35 -14.78 13.08 7.18
CA ILE A 35 -15.29 11.74 7.42
C ILE A 35 -16.43 11.77 8.46
N ARG A 36 -16.34 12.62 9.46
CA ARG A 36 -17.42 12.79 10.46
C ARG A 36 -18.70 13.25 9.79
N GLU A 37 -18.60 14.18 8.85
CA GLU A 37 -19.74 14.79 8.16
C GLU A 37 -20.29 13.90 7.03
N LYS A 38 -19.43 13.39 6.17
CA LYS A 38 -19.79 12.71 4.91
C LYS A 38 -19.51 11.21 4.89
N GLY A 39 -18.79 10.70 5.88
CA GLY A 39 -18.26 9.33 5.87
C GLY A 39 -17.05 9.18 4.95
N VAL A 40 -16.59 7.94 4.79
CA VAL A 40 -15.49 7.58 3.88
C VAL A 40 -16.06 7.36 2.49
N VAL A 41 -15.75 8.23 1.56
CA VAL A 41 -16.25 8.17 0.17
C VAL A 41 -15.53 7.08 -0.63
N ASN A 42 -14.22 7.01 -0.52
CA ASN A 42 -13.41 6.02 -1.22
C ASN A 42 -13.08 4.85 -0.29
N PRO A 43 -13.50 3.60 -0.61
CA PRO A 43 -13.21 2.45 0.22
C PRO A 43 -11.72 2.20 0.37
N ALA A 44 -11.30 1.69 1.52
CA ALA A 44 -9.96 1.17 1.72
C ALA A 44 -9.79 -0.21 1.09
N LEU A 45 -8.56 -0.63 0.84
CA LEU A 45 -8.25 -1.96 0.36
C LEU A 45 -7.66 -2.77 1.50
N VAL A 46 -8.25 -3.94 1.75
CA VAL A 46 -7.81 -4.88 2.77
C VAL A 46 -7.67 -6.28 2.20
N ARG A 47 -6.89 -7.11 2.86
CA ARG A 47 -6.82 -8.55 2.58
C ARG A 47 -7.11 -9.36 3.85
N PRO A 48 -7.69 -10.57 3.73
CA PRO A 48 -7.90 -11.44 4.88
C PRO A 48 -6.56 -11.97 5.39
N LYS A 49 -6.45 -12.12 6.71
CA LYS A 49 -5.31 -12.75 7.37
C LYS A 49 -5.59 -14.23 7.65
N PRO A 50 -4.56 -15.11 7.59
CA PRO A 50 -4.74 -16.55 7.89
C PRO A 50 -5.28 -16.80 9.31
N GLU A 51 -4.87 -15.98 10.27
CA GLU A 51 -5.27 -16.07 11.68
C GLU A 51 -6.63 -15.42 11.99
N GLY A 52 -7.29 -14.85 11.01
CA GLY A 52 -8.54 -14.10 11.14
C GLY A 52 -8.34 -12.58 11.12
N GLY A 53 -9.43 -11.87 10.88
CA GLY A 53 -9.39 -10.43 10.66
C GLY A 53 -8.80 -10.05 9.31
N TYR A 54 -8.51 -8.77 9.15
CA TYR A 54 -8.05 -8.18 7.90
C TYR A 54 -6.79 -7.36 8.10
N GLU A 55 -6.02 -7.21 7.05
CA GLU A 55 -4.82 -6.39 7.01
C GLU A 55 -5.02 -5.26 6.00
N MET A 56 -4.74 -4.03 6.42
CA MET A 56 -4.83 -2.85 5.56
C MET A 56 -3.73 -2.86 4.51
N VAL A 57 -4.10 -2.82 3.25
CA VAL A 57 -3.15 -2.69 2.13
C VAL A 57 -3.05 -1.25 1.66
N ALA A 58 -4.20 -0.58 1.52
CA ALA A 58 -4.25 0.85 1.15
C ALA A 58 -5.39 1.54 1.89
N GLY A 59 -5.11 2.72 2.43
CA GLY A 59 -6.09 3.53 3.14
C GLY A 59 -5.78 3.79 4.62
N HIS A 60 -4.55 3.64 5.06
CA HIS A 60 -4.11 3.84 6.45
C HIS A 60 -4.52 5.23 7.01
N ARG A 61 -4.38 6.30 6.21
CA ARG A 61 -4.83 7.63 6.62
C ARG A 61 -6.34 7.70 6.84
N ARG A 62 -7.12 7.05 5.99
CA ARG A 62 -8.59 6.99 6.12
C ARG A 62 -9.02 6.21 7.34
N LYS A 63 -8.34 5.11 7.66
CA LYS A 63 -8.55 4.34 8.89
C LYS A 63 -8.31 5.23 10.12
N PHE A 64 -7.14 5.85 10.19
CA PHE A 64 -6.78 6.72 11.31
C PHE A 64 -7.73 7.91 11.46
N ALA A 65 -8.09 8.58 10.37
CA ALA A 65 -9.05 9.67 10.38
C ALA A 65 -10.46 9.22 10.77
N SER A 66 -10.86 8.00 10.41
CA SER A 66 -12.13 7.40 10.85
C SER A 66 -12.16 7.15 12.35
N GLU A 67 -11.07 6.68 12.91
CA GLU A 67 -10.92 6.53 14.37
C GLU A 67 -11.00 7.89 15.09
N LEU A 68 -10.30 8.91 14.59
CA LEU A 68 -10.40 10.29 15.10
C LEU A 68 -11.81 10.88 14.97
N ALA A 69 -12.54 10.52 13.93
CA ALA A 69 -13.93 10.95 13.73
C ALA A 69 -14.93 10.20 14.61
N GLY A 70 -14.47 9.25 15.44
CA GLY A 70 -15.33 8.44 16.31
C GLY A 70 -16.15 7.39 15.57
N LYS A 71 -15.75 7.02 14.35
CA LYS A 71 -16.38 5.94 13.60
C LYS A 71 -15.86 4.59 14.09
N THR A 72 -16.72 3.58 14.07
CA THR A 72 -16.39 2.20 14.45
C THR A 72 -16.24 1.29 13.24
N VAL A 73 -16.75 1.70 12.09
CA VAL A 73 -16.71 0.97 10.83
C VAL A 73 -16.24 1.86 9.70
N MET A 74 -15.66 1.26 8.67
CA MET A 74 -15.32 1.96 7.43
C MET A 74 -15.57 1.07 6.21
N PRO A 75 -15.88 1.64 5.04
CA PRO A 75 -16.03 0.86 3.82
C PRO A 75 -14.69 0.33 3.35
N CYS A 76 -14.65 -0.96 3.03
CA CYS A 76 -13.47 -1.65 2.54
C CYS A 76 -13.78 -2.54 1.36
N ILE A 77 -12.80 -2.72 0.49
CA ILE A 77 -12.80 -3.74 -0.56
C ILE A 77 -11.86 -4.85 -0.10
N VAL A 78 -12.35 -6.07 -0.07
CA VAL A 78 -11.55 -7.24 0.29
C VAL A 78 -11.01 -7.88 -0.98
N ARG A 79 -9.70 -8.11 -1.02
CA ARG A 79 -9.04 -8.87 -2.09
C ARG A 79 -8.08 -9.87 -1.50
N ASN A 80 -8.10 -11.08 -2.07
CA ASN A 80 -7.07 -12.08 -1.77
C ASN A 80 -5.79 -11.70 -2.50
N LEU A 81 -4.79 -11.26 -1.76
CA LEU A 81 -3.49 -10.82 -2.28
C LEU A 81 -2.38 -11.61 -1.58
N THR A 82 -1.39 -12.01 -2.35
CA THR A 82 -0.13 -12.53 -1.79
C THR A 82 0.63 -11.42 -1.08
N ASP A 83 1.64 -11.76 -0.27
CA ASP A 83 2.47 -10.77 0.42
C ASP A 83 3.15 -9.83 -0.57
N ASP A 84 3.65 -10.36 -1.69
CA ASP A 84 4.31 -9.57 -2.72
C ASP A 84 3.33 -8.63 -3.43
N GLU A 85 2.15 -9.11 -3.81
CA GLU A 85 1.11 -8.28 -4.43
C GLU A 85 0.63 -7.17 -3.50
N ALA A 86 0.39 -7.48 -2.24
CA ALA A 86 -0.03 -6.51 -1.25
C ALA A 86 1.06 -5.44 -1.00
N THR A 87 2.33 -5.84 -0.95
CA THR A 87 3.47 -4.94 -0.82
C THR A 87 3.56 -3.97 -2.00
N ILE A 88 3.44 -4.47 -3.23
CA ILE A 88 3.50 -3.65 -4.44
C ILE A 88 2.36 -2.63 -4.45
N ILE A 89 1.13 -3.05 -4.18
CA ILE A 89 -0.04 -2.16 -4.14
C ILE A 89 0.11 -1.11 -3.03
N MET A 90 0.57 -1.51 -1.85
CA MET A 90 0.78 -0.59 -0.73
C MET A 90 1.81 0.48 -1.08
N VAL A 91 2.94 0.11 -1.68
CA VAL A 91 3.97 1.06 -2.11
C VAL A 91 3.43 1.99 -3.18
N ASP A 92 2.80 1.47 -4.23
CA ASP A 92 2.28 2.26 -5.36
C ASP A 92 1.21 3.26 -4.93
N SER A 93 0.34 2.87 -4.01
CA SER A 93 -0.71 3.76 -3.48
C SER A 93 -0.15 4.98 -2.72
N ASN A 94 1.09 4.92 -2.30
CA ASN A 94 1.74 5.97 -1.50
C ASN A 94 2.85 6.73 -2.24
N LEU A 95 3.43 6.17 -3.32
CA LEU A 95 4.50 6.84 -4.08
C LEU A 95 4.08 8.17 -4.71
N GLN A 96 2.80 8.32 -5.02
CA GLN A 96 2.25 9.53 -5.64
C GLN A 96 1.95 10.65 -4.65
N ARG A 97 2.26 10.48 -3.37
CA ARG A 97 2.08 11.54 -2.38
C ARG A 97 3.13 12.63 -2.57
N GLU A 98 2.70 13.89 -2.52
CA GLU A 98 3.57 15.06 -2.70
C GLU A 98 4.68 15.18 -1.64
N LYS A 99 4.45 14.65 -0.44
CA LYS A 99 5.36 14.78 0.71
C LYS A 99 5.73 13.42 1.29
N VAL A 100 6.65 12.73 0.64
CA VAL A 100 7.27 11.50 1.15
C VAL A 100 8.70 11.79 1.55
N LEU A 101 9.08 11.43 2.78
CA LEU A 101 10.46 11.61 3.23
C LEU A 101 11.43 10.72 2.44
N PRO A 102 12.68 11.16 2.19
CA PRO A 102 13.67 10.34 1.50
C PRO A 102 13.88 8.96 2.13
N SER A 103 13.86 8.87 3.47
CA SER A 103 13.96 7.61 4.21
C SER A 103 12.75 6.68 3.98
N GLU A 104 11.55 7.25 3.90
CA GLU A 104 10.34 6.49 3.59
C GLU A 104 10.37 5.98 2.15
N LYS A 105 10.84 6.80 1.18
CA LYS A 105 11.05 6.39 -0.21
C LYS A 105 12.05 5.26 -0.31
N ALA A 106 13.19 5.37 0.37
CA ALA A 106 14.23 4.35 0.38
C ALA A 106 13.68 2.99 0.81
N PHE A 107 12.98 2.96 1.93
CA PHE A 107 12.40 1.74 2.48
C PHE A 107 11.32 1.16 1.56
N ALA A 108 10.44 2.01 1.04
CA ALA A 108 9.39 1.60 0.11
C ALA A 108 9.95 1.02 -1.19
N TYR A 109 10.95 1.65 -1.79
CA TYR A 109 11.59 1.14 -2.99
C TYR A 109 12.25 -0.22 -2.75
N LYS A 110 12.92 -0.39 -1.63
CA LYS A 110 13.49 -1.68 -1.25
C LYS A 110 12.42 -2.76 -1.14
N MET A 111 11.35 -2.51 -0.42
CA MET A 111 10.23 -3.45 -0.27
C MET A 111 9.65 -3.84 -1.63
N LYS A 112 9.42 -2.88 -2.53
CA LYS A 112 8.87 -3.15 -3.86
C LYS A 112 9.84 -3.93 -4.74
N VAL A 113 11.13 -3.59 -4.73
CA VAL A 113 12.17 -4.34 -5.47
C VAL A 113 12.23 -5.78 -5.00
N ASP A 114 12.21 -6.03 -3.70
CA ASP A 114 12.25 -7.38 -3.14
C ASP A 114 11.00 -8.18 -3.53
N ALA A 115 9.81 -7.59 -3.45
CA ALA A 115 8.56 -8.22 -3.87
C ALA A 115 8.56 -8.58 -5.37
N LEU A 116 9.04 -7.70 -6.24
CA LEU A 116 9.14 -7.95 -7.68
C LEU A 116 10.15 -9.06 -8.00
N LYS A 117 11.27 -9.13 -7.29
CA LYS A 117 12.24 -10.22 -7.45
C LYS A 117 11.65 -11.57 -7.06
N HIS A 118 10.88 -11.65 -5.96
CA HIS A 118 10.19 -12.86 -5.55
C HIS A 118 9.18 -13.34 -6.60
N GLN A 119 8.41 -12.42 -7.18
CA GLN A 119 7.49 -12.74 -8.29
C GLN A 119 8.22 -13.22 -9.54
N GLY A 120 9.34 -12.56 -9.91
CA GLY A 120 10.18 -12.96 -11.03
C GLY A 120 10.71 -14.38 -10.87
N ALA A 121 11.22 -14.73 -9.70
CA ALA A 121 11.75 -16.06 -9.42
C ALA A 121 10.69 -17.17 -9.49
N ARG A 122 9.42 -16.86 -9.18
CA ARG A 122 8.30 -17.81 -9.34
C ARG A 122 7.94 -18.02 -10.81
N ASN A 123 7.98 -16.95 -11.62
CA ASN A 123 7.61 -17.03 -13.04
C ASN A 123 8.68 -17.70 -13.92
N ASP A 124 9.97 -17.66 -13.52
CA ASP A 124 11.06 -18.29 -14.30
C ASP A 124 10.97 -19.83 -14.32
N ARG A 125 10.22 -20.44 -13.42
CA ARG A 125 9.95 -21.88 -13.43
C ARG A 125 8.93 -22.32 -14.48
N THR A 126 8.19 -21.36 -15.07
CA THR A 126 7.07 -21.65 -15.98
C THR A 126 7.18 -21.01 -17.36
N SER A 127 8.17 -20.17 -17.64
CA SER A 127 8.27 -19.43 -18.90
C SER A 127 9.52 -19.77 -19.69
N ALA A 128 9.37 -20.58 -20.71
CA ALA A 128 10.29 -20.66 -21.82
C ALA A 128 10.03 -19.51 -22.80
N ARG A 129 11.08 -18.71 -23.10
CA ARG A 129 11.25 -17.72 -24.18
C ARG A 129 11.02 -16.25 -23.86
N GLY A 130 12.08 -15.49 -23.63
CA GLY A 130 12.66 -14.55 -24.63
C GLY A 130 11.99 -13.17 -24.73
N VAL A 131 11.48 -12.57 -23.63
CA VAL A 131 11.31 -11.11 -23.55
C VAL A 131 12.31 -10.59 -22.50
N PRO A 132 13.14 -9.56 -22.80
CA PRO A 132 13.98 -8.97 -21.79
C PRO A 132 13.10 -8.45 -20.66
N LYS A 133 13.13 -9.14 -19.52
CA LYS A 133 12.44 -8.64 -18.31
C LYS A 133 13.18 -7.41 -17.83
N LEU A 134 12.49 -6.28 -17.76
CA LEU A 134 12.95 -5.13 -17.00
C LEU A 134 13.38 -5.61 -15.61
N GLN A 135 14.57 -5.20 -15.18
CA GLN A 135 15.01 -5.51 -13.85
C GLN A 135 14.03 -4.85 -12.83
N ALA A 136 13.84 -5.48 -11.67
CA ALA A 136 12.90 -4.98 -10.67
C ALA A 136 13.13 -3.50 -10.32
N ARG A 137 14.37 -3.02 -10.34
CA ARG A 137 14.72 -1.61 -10.10
C ARG A 137 14.24 -0.68 -11.21
N ASP A 138 14.31 -1.13 -12.47
CA ASP A 138 13.82 -0.34 -13.61
C ASP A 138 12.30 -0.21 -13.55
N GLN A 139 11.60 -1.27 -13.16
CA GLN A 139 10.16 -1.24 -12.97
C GLN A 139 9.76 -0.26 -11.87
N VAL A 140 10.45 -0.29 -10.73
CA VAL A 140 10.19 0.65 -9.61
C VAL A 140 10.45 2.08 -10.02
N ALA A 141 11.50 2.34 -10.83
CA ALA A 141 11.81 3.68 -11.32
C ALA A 141 10.71 4.20 -12.26
N LEU A 142 10.21 3.38 -13.16
CA LEU A 142 9.12 3.74 -14.07
C LEU A 142 7.84 4.07 -13.30
N ASP A 143 7.46 3.21 -12.37
CA ASP A 143 6.22 3.38 -11.59
C ASP A 143 6.28 4.60 -10.66
N ALA A 144 7.47 4.96 -10.20
CA ALA A 144 7.71 6.13 -9.37
C ALA A 144 7.89 7.43 -10.17
N GLY A 145 7.90 7.36 -11.50
CA GLY A 145 8.19 8.51 -12.36
C GLY A 145 9.64 9.00 -12.28
N GLU A 146 10.54 8.16 -11.80
CA GLU A 146 11.97 8.48 -11.70
C GLU A 146 12.66 8.35 -13.07
N LYS A 147 13.63 9.23 -13.34
CA LYS A 147 14.29 9.29 -14.65
C LYS A 147 15.13 8.07 -14.99
N SER A 148 15.54 7.30 -13.97
CA SER A 148 16.33 6.07 -14.17
C SER A 148 16.37 5.22 -12.90
N HIS A 149 16.72 3.93 -13.05
CA HIS A 149 16.97 3.01 -11.95
C HIS A 149 18.09 3.48 -11.00
N MET A 150 18.99 4.34 -11.47
CA MET A 150 20.05 4.95 -10.66
C MET A 150 19.47 5.84 -9.54
N ALA A 151 18.35 6.51 -9.81
CA ALA A 151 17.64 7.28 -8.77
C ALA A 151 17.14 6.34 -7.67
N VAL A 152 16.53 5.22 -8.03
CA VAL A 152 16.07 4.20 -7.07
C VAL A 152 17.25 3.60 -6.29
N THR A 153 18.38 3.33 -6.95
CA THR A 153 19.59 2.78 -6.32
C THR A 153 20.16 3.69 -5.22
N ARG A 154 20.00 5.01 -5.34
CA ARG A 154 20.43 5.95 -4.29
C ARG A 154 19.64 5.83 -2.99
N TYR A 155 18.41 5.31 -3.06
CA TYR A 155 17.53 5.14 -1.90
C TYR A 155 17.67 3.77 -1.26
N ILE A 156 18.17 2.78 -1.96
CA ILE A 156 18.36 1.40 -1.49
C ILE A 156 19.79 1.16 -1.02
#